data_9db80600bc84c86e8d5c0bac5562f643
#
_entry.id   9db80600bc84c86e8d5c0bac5562f643
#
_cell.length_a   1.000
_cell.length_b   1.000
_cell.length_c   1.000
_cell.angle_alpha   90.00
_cell.angle_beta   90.00
_cell.angle_gamma   90.00
#
_symmetry.space_group_name_H-M   'P 1'
#
loop_
_entity.id
_entity.type
_entity.pdbx_description
1 polymer ?
#
loop_
_entity_poly.entity_id
_entity_poly.type
_entity_poly.pdbx_seq_one_letter_code
_entity_poly.pdbx_strand_id
1 'polypeptide(L)'
;MRVFMLVSRVPWPLEKGDKLRAYHQLRSLAKDHEVHLHCLSDSRIPADAIEHLKSITPHVTVYRLNPILIALRLLLALFSKKPFQVHYFYQWWIARKIERAVKAIKPDHIYCQLVRCSEYVKRFHDVAKTIDYMDALSAGQRRRLEGAPWYLRPFVKEEAERLRGYEHLILDYFEHHTIISEQDRQLIYHPDRMSIVVVPNGIDTIFFTPLHDAVKDVDIVFTGNMSYPPNVEGARRLVLEILPLLRQHQKDIRILIAGATPSAAVRELEQDGVIVTGWVPDIREAYGRARVFVAPMRSGSGMQNKLLEAMAMELPCITTTLAANAIGAKHEQELFIADENAVLADLILHLIDSSELRVSVGKHARAFVSGHYQWQPTVDKLTAIWKK
;
A
#
# COMPACT_ATOMS: atom_id res chain seq x y z
N MET A 1 -25.22 3.85 10.41
CA MET A 1 -24.50 3.24 11.54
C MET A 1 -23.46 4.20 12.05
N ARG A 2 -23.16 4.20 13.34
CA ARG A 2 -21.99 4.88 13.93
C ARG A 2 -20.81 3.93 13.90
N VAL A 3 -19.76 4.32 13.17
CA VAL A 3 -18.56 3.51 12.96
C VAL A 3 -17.39 4.14 13.71
N PHE A 4 -16.79 3.40 14.65
CA PHE A 4 -15.53 3.78 15.28
C PHE A 4 -14.37 3.25 14.44
N MET A 5 -13.69 4.13 13.73
CA MET A 5 -12.58 3.78 12.84
C MET A 5 -11.25 4.08 13.51
N LEU A 6 -10.46 3.05 13.83
CA LEU A 6 -9.13 3.18 14.44
C LEU A 6 -8.03 2.85 13.43
N VAL A 7 -7.14 3.81 13.21
CA VAL A 7 -6.03 3.68 12.26
C VAL A 7 -4.68 4.00 12.92
N SER A 8 -3.62 3.36 12.42
CA SER A 8 -2.27 3.49 13.00
C SER A 8 -1.56 4.80 12.66
N ARG A 9 -2.06 5.56 11.70
CA ARG A 9 -1.52 6.85 11.24
C ARG A 9 -2.63 7.77 10.80
N VAL A 10 -2.37 9.08 10.85
CA VAL A 10 -3.25 10.08 10.23
C VAL A 10 -3.27 9.83 8.72
N PRO A 11 -4.44 9.57 8.11
CA PRO A 11 -4.54 9.13 6.71
C PRO A 11 -4.41 10.28 5.68
N TRP A 12 -3.57 11.27 5.98
CA TRP A 12 -3.21 12.38 5.10
C TRP A 12 -1.79 12.89 5.45
N PRO A 13 -0.96 13.26 4.44
CA PRO A 13 -1.11 13.05 2.99
C PRO A 13 -0.95 11.56 2.59
N LEU A 14 -1.32 11.22 1.34
CA LEU A 14 -1.45 9.84 0.84
C LEU A 14 -0.12 9.18 0.43
N GLU A 15 0.94 9.41 1.19
CA GLU A 15 2.31 8.97 0.84
C GLU A 15 2.59 7.48 1.07
N LYS A 16 1.72 6.79 1.83
CA LYS A 16 1.88 5.39 2.23
C LYS A 16 0.61 4.60 1.97
N GLY A 17 0.74 3.32 1.62
CA GLY A 17 -0.39 2.47 1.30
C GLY A 17 -1.44 2.35 2.42
N ASP A 18 -1.01 2.30 3.68
CA ASP A 18 -1.91 2.28 4.84
C ASP A 18 -2.72 3.58 4.98
N LYS A 19 -2.11 4.74 4.73
CA LYS A 19 -2.79 6.04 4.73
C LYS A 19 -3.78 6.15 3.57
N LEU A 20 -3.36 5.79 2.36
CA LEU A 20 -4.18 5.81 1.16
C LEU A 20 -5.44 4.96 1.34
N ARG A 21 -5.28 3.71 1.81
CA ARG A 21 -6.41 2.80 2.07
C ARG A 21 -7.35 3.37 3.12
N ALA A 22 -6.83 3.81 4.27
CA ALA A 22 -7.64 4.41 5.34
C ALA A 22 -8.41 5.63 4.87
N TYR A 23 -7.78 6.50 4.09
CA TYR A 23 -8.39 7.71 3.54
C TYR A 23 -9.58 7.42 2.63
N HIS A 24 -9.39 6.55 1.64
CA HIS A 24 -10.46 6.24 0.69
C HIS A 24 -11.58 5.42 1.32
N GLN A 25 -11.26 4.53 2.25
CA GLN A 25 -12.27 3.84 3.07
C GLN A 25 -13.07 4.83 3.90
N LEU A 26 -12.41 5.77 4.61
CA LEU A 26 -13.07 6.84 5.35
C LEU A 26 -14.01 7.65 4.45
N ARG A 27 -13.51 8.13 3.30
CA ARG A 27 -14.27 8.94 2.34
C ARG A 27 -15.50 8.21 1.81
N SER A 28 -15.39 6.91 1.58
CA SER A 28 -16.52 6.10 1.11
C SER A 28 -17.50 5.76 2.24
N LEU A 29 -17.01 5.38 3.42
CA LEU A 29 -17.85 5.07 4.58
C LEU A 29 -18.63 6.29 5.07
N ALA A 30 -18.02 7.47 5.04
CA ALA A 30 -18.66 8.72 5.51
C ALA A 30 -19.85 9.18 4.65
N LYS A 31 -20.08 8.59 3.47
CA LYS A 31 -21.27 8.87 2.66
C LYS A 31 -22.56 8.31 3.30
N ASP A 32 -22.46 7.12 3.90
CA ASP A 32 -23.62 6.36 4.36
C ASP A 32 -23.60 6.10 5.87
N HIS A 33 -22.50 6.46 6.55
CA HIS A 33 -22.29 6.19 7.98
C HIS A 33 -21.73 7.40 8.70
N GLU A 34 -22.07 7.53 9.98
CA GLU A 34 -21.42 8.46 10.90
C GLU A 34 -20.08 7.85 11.35
N VAL A 35 -18.98 8.35 10.78
CA VAL A 35 -17.64 7.78 11.05
C VAL A 35 -16.90 8.65 12.07
N HIS A 36 -16.53 8.05 13.19
CA HIS A 36 -15.64 8.63 14.20
C HIS A 36 -14.22 8.14 13.93
N LEU A 37 -13.40 8.97 13.32
CA LEU A 37 -12.02 8.66 12.98
C LEU A 37 -11.09 8.89 14.17
N HIS A 38 -10.41 7.83 14.59
CA HIS A 38 -9.40 7.85 15.64
C HIS A 38 -8.04 7.42 15.08
N CYS A 39 -7.06 8.33 15.11
CA CYS A 39 -5.73 8.10 14.54
C CYS A 39 -4.67 8.06 15.63
N LEU A 40 -3.72 7.13 15.53
CA LEU A 40 -2.45 7.24 16.24
C LEU A 40 -1.48 8.10 15.41
N SER A 41 -0.50 8.74 16.06
CA SER A 41 0.56 9.46 15.36
C SER A 41 1.86 9.44 16.16
N ASP A 42 2.93 9.00 15.54
CA ASP A 42 4.31 8.99 16.01
C ASP A 42 5.16 10.13 15.41
N SER A 43 4.56 10.92 14.54
CA SER A 43 5.24 11.97 13.78
C SER A 43 4.47 13.30 13.83
N ARG A 44 5.11 14.36 13.32
CA ARG A 44 4.46 15.66 13.18
C ARG A 44 3.32 15.55 12.14
N ILE A 45 2.15 16.05 12.52
CA ILE A 45 0.97 16.08 11.67
C ILE A 45 1.05 17.37 10.84
N PRO A 46 0.90 17.31 9.51
CA PRO A 46 0.77 18.50 8.66
C PRO A 46 -0.39 19.39 9.15
N ALA A 47 -0.21 20.70 9.05
CA ALA A 47 -1.17 21.66 9.61
C ALA A 47 -2.57 21.54 8.98
N ASP A 48 -2.62 21.27 7.69
CA ASP A 48 -3.82 21.10 6.86
C ASP A 48 -4.50 19.73 7.02
N ALA A 49 -3.77 18.71 7.50
CA ALA A 49 -4.26 17.33 7.51
C ALA A 49 -5.55 17.15 8.32
N ILE A 50 -5.65 17.80 9.47
CA ILE A 50 -6.83 17.67 10.34
C ILE A 50 -8.04 18.38 9.73
N GLU A 51 -7.84 19.57 9.15
CA GLU A 51 -8.89 20.32 8.47
C GLU A 51 -9.39 19.55 7.26
N HIS A 52 -8.47 19.03 6.45
CA HIS A 52 -8.81 18.20 5.30
C HIS A 52 -9.63 16.95 5.70
N LEU A 53 -9.25 16.24 6.78
CA LEU A 53 -10.02 15.09 7.26
C LEU A 53 -11.39 15.50 7.84
N LYS A 54 -11.47 16.66 8.49
CA LYS A 54 -12.75 17.20 8.99
C LYS A 54 -13.71 17.59 7.88
N SER A 55 -13.24 17.86 6.68
CA SER A 55 -14.14 18.05 5.51
C SER A 55 -14.84 16.75 5.08
N ILE A 56 -14.32 15.58 5.48
CA ILE A 56 -14.91 14.27 5.18
C ILE A 56 -15.80 13.80 6.34
N THR A 57 -15.33 13.94 7.58
CA THR A 57 -16.09 13.62 8.79
C THR A 57 -15.76 14.62 9.89
N PRO A 58 -16.76 15.20 10.60
CA PRO A 58 -16.49 16.16 11.67
C PRO A 58 -15.79 15.53 12.89
N HIS A 59 -15.86 14.20 13.04
CA HIS A 59 -15.41 13.47 14.21
C HIS A 59 -13.99 12.93 14.01
N VAL A 60 -12.96 13.78 14.13
CA VAL A 60 -11.54 13.40 13.98
C VAL A 60 -10.81 13.58 15.30
N THR A 61 -10.23 12.51 15.81
CA THR A 61 -9.41 12.51 17.04
C THR A 61 -8.03 11.94 16.75
N VAL A 62 -6.96 12.64 17.16
CA VAL A 62 -5.60 12.17 17.02
C VAL A 62 -4.93 11.97 18.36
N TYR A 63 -4.34 10.79 18.56
CA TYR A 63 -3.56 10.43 19.74
C TYR A 63 -2.06 10.43 19.40
N ARG A 64 -1.33 11.39 19.95
CA ARG A 64 0.14 11.45 19.78
C ARG A 64 0.81 10.41 20.66
N LEU A 65 1.63 9.57 20.07
CA LEU A 65 2.46 8.61 20.76
C LEU A 65 3.65 9.35 21.41
N ASN A 66 3.89 9.06 22.69
CA ASN A 66 5.05 9.60 23.40
C ASN A 66 6.30 8.79 23.03
N PRO A 67 7.37 9.40 22.49
CA PRO A 67 8.56 8.69 22.02
C PRO A 67 9.34 8.00 23.17
N ILE A 68 9.33 8.57 24.37
CA ILE A 68 9.98 7.95 25.54
C ILE A 68 9.26 6.66 25.92
N LEU A 69 7.91 6.67 25.89
CA LEU A 69 7.13 5.47 26.15
C LEU A 69 7.28 4.43 25.04
N ILE A 70 7.47 4.84 23.79
CA ILE A 70 7.80 3.92 22.68
C ILE A 70 9.11 3.20 23.01
N ALA A 71 10.18 3.92 23.36
CA ALA A 71 11.46 3.32 23.69
C ALA A 71 11.35 2.34 24.86
N LEU A 72 10.68 2.74 25.94
CA LEU A 72 10.43 1.87 27.10
C LEU A 72 9.63 0.62 26.72
N ARG A 73 8.60 0.76 25.89
CA ARG A 73 7.77 -0.36 25.43
C ARG A 73 8.55 -1.32 24.53
N LEU A 74 9.48 -0.82 23.71
CA LEU A 74 10.35 -1.67 22.89
C LEU A 74 11.35 -2.44 23.74
N LEU A 75 11.88 -1.85 24.84
CA LEU A 75 12.70 -2.59 25.81
C LEU A 75 11.90 -3.71 26.49
N LEU A 76 10.67 -3.42 26.93
CA LEU A 76 9.79 -4.42 27.51
C LEU A 76 9.39 -5.52 26.49
N ALA A 77 9.36 -5.20 25.19
CA ALA A 77 9.08 -6.16 24.14
C ALA A 77 10.13 -7.27 24.04
N LEU A 78 11.37 -7.04 24.50
CA LEU A 78 12.40 -8.09 24.54
C LEU A 78 12.00 -9.27 25.42
N PHE A 79 11.18 -9.03 26.46
CA PHE A 79 10.69 -10.02 27.42
C PHE A 79 9.24 -10.46 27.13
N SER A 80 8.70 -10.12 25.96
CA SER A 80 7.31 -10.40 25.57
C SER A 80 7.26 -11.27 24.32
N LYS A 81 6.17 -12.05 24.16
CA LYS A 81 5.89 -12.80 22.93
C LYS A 81 5.11 -11.97 21.90
N LYS A 82 4.66 -10.75 22.26
CA LYS A 82 3.98 -9.85 21.31
C LYS A 82 4.96 -9.21 20.33
N PRO A 83 4.53 -8.93 19.09
CA PRO A 83 5.37 -8.25 18.09
C PRO A 83 5.89 -6.89 18.58
N PHE A 84 7.11 -6.52 18.16
CA PHE A 84 7.68 -5.21 18.44
C PHE A 84 6.79 -4.07 17.93
N GLN A 85 6.16 -4.25 16.75
CA GLN A 85 5.21 -3.28 16.19
C GLN A 85 4.00 -3.05 17.10
N VAL A 86 3.47 -4.08 17.74
CA VAL A 86 2.36 -3.95 18.68
C VAL A 86 2.79 -3.19 19.93
N HIS A 87 3.98 -3.49 20.45
CA HIS A 87 4.55 -2.72 21.56
C HIS A 87 4.80 -1.26 21.20
N TYR A 88 5.33 -0.99 20.01
CA TYR A 88 5.61 0.35 19.50
C TYR A 88 4.35 1.23 19.52
N PHE A 89 3.23 0.72 18.99
CA PHE A 89 2.01 1.50 18.86
C PHE A 89 1.13 1.53 20.12
N TYR A 90 1.37 0.66 21.10
CA TYR A 90 0.50 0.57 22.28
C TYR A 90 0.98 1.44 23.43
N GLN A 91 0.09 2.33 23.92
CA GLN A 91 0.28 3.12 25.15
C GLN A 91 -0.98 3.05 26.02
N TRP A 92 -0.83 2.65 27.28
CA TRP A 92 -1.94 2.38 28.21
C TRP A 92 -2.86 3.58 28.46
N TRP A 93 -2.33 4.79 28.47
CA TRP A 93 -3.11 6.02 28.67
C TRP A 93 -3.96 6.35 27.43
N ILE A 94 -3.49 6.04 26.22
CA ILE A 94 -4.27 6.13 25.00
C ILE A 94 -5.38 5.07 25.02
N ALA A 95 -5.08 3.84 25.48
CA ALA A 95 -6.08 2.79 25.61
C ALA A 95 -7.25 3.22 26.52
N ARG A 96 -6.96 3.89 27.65
CA ARG A 96 -8.01 4.47 28.50
C ARG A 96 -8.83 5.56 27.82
N LYS A 97 -8.18 6.41 26.98
CA LYS A 97 -8.90 7.45 26.22
C LYS A 97 -9.80 6.83 25.15
N ILE A 98 -9.31 5.83 24.43
CA ILE A 98 -10.08 5.09 23.42
C ILE A 98 -11.26 4.37 24.10
N GLU A 99 -11.05 3.74 25.24
CA GLU A 99 -12.12 3.09 25.99
C GLU A 99 -13.25 4.07 26.36
N ARG A 100 -12.87 5.27 26.88
CA ARG A 100 -13.84 6.32 27.18
C ARG A 100 -14.57 6.81 25.93
N ALA A 101 -13.85 6.97 24.83
CA ALA A 101 -14.44 7.38 23.55
C ALA A 101 -15.46 6.34 23.04
N VAL A 102 -15.12 5.05 23.04
CA VAL A 102 -16.03 3.98 22.63
C VAL A 102 -17.28 3.95 23.50
N LYS A 103 -17.12 4.08 24.83
CA LYS A 103 -18.27 4.14 25.78
C LYS A 103 -19.16 5.36 25.57
N ALA A 104 -18.58 6.52 25.19
CA ALA A 104 -19.33 7.75 24.93
C ALA A 104 -20.05 7.72 23.58
N ILE A 105 -19.38 7.27 22.52
CA ILE A 105 -19.89 7.20 21.15
C ILE A 105 -20.95 6.09 21.03
N LYS A 106 -20.76 4.98 21.73
CA LYS A 106 -21.59 3.75 21.60
C LYS A 106 -21.72 3.35 20.13
N PRO A 107 -20.59 3.01 19.47
CA PRO A 107 -20.62 2.69 18.04
C PRO A 107 -21.37 1.39 17.77
N ASP A 108 -21.98 1.32 16.60
CA ASP A 108 -22.63 0.09 16.11
C ASP A 108 -21.58 -0.89 15.59
N HIS A 109 -20.41 -0.39 15.15
CA HIS A 109 -19.31 -1.18 14.62
C HIS A 109 -17.95 -0.53 14.90
N ILE A 110 -16.93 -1.36 15.19
CA ILE A 110 -15.53 -0.93 15.32
C ILE A 110 -14.74 -1.46 14.12
N TYR A 111 -14.14 -0.56 13.35
CA TYR A 111 -13.22 -0.88 12.28
C TYR A 111 -11.78 -0.58 12.72
N CYS A 112 -10.92 -1.59 12.76
CA CYS A 112 -9.52 -1.49 13.17
C CYS A 112 -8.59 -1.82 11.99
N GLN A 113 -7.79 -0.86 11.55
CA GLN A 113 -6.81 -1.07 10.50
C GLN A 113 -5.47 -1.49 11.10
N LEU A 114 -4.94 -2.59 10.59
CA LEU A 114 -3.68 -3.23 10.97
C LEU A 114 -3.66 -3.83 12.38
N VAL A 115 -3.07 -5.00 12.48
CA VAL A 115 -2.95 -5.76 13.75
C VAL A 115 -2.24 -4.98 14.86
N ARG A 116 -1.39 -4.01 14.51
CA ARG A 116 -0.67 -3.17 15.48
C ARG A 116 -1.58 -2.25 16.32
N CYS A 117 -2.81 -2.00 15.86
CA CYS A 117 -3.81 -1.22 16.60
C CYS A 117 -4.79 -2.09 17.39
N SER A 118 -4.81 -3.39 17.18
CA SER A 118 -5.82 -4.31 17.72
C SER A 118 -5.89 -4.34 19.24
N GLU A 119 -4.76 -4.15 19.95
CA GLU A 119 -4.71 -4.12 21.43
C GLU A 119 -5.63 -3.08 22.03
N TYR A 120 -5.94 -2.00 21.33
CA TYR A 120 -6.83 -0.94 21.80
C TYR A 120 -8.30 -1.35 21.78
N VAL A 121 -8.70 -2.22 20.86
CA VAL A 121 -10.12 -2.52 20.61
C VAL A 121 -10.51 -3.98 20.75
N LYS A 122 -9.59 -4.92 20.78
CA LYS A 122 -9.89 -6.36 20.82
C LYS A 122 -10.74 -6.80 22.02
N ARG A 123 -10.74 -6.04 23.11
CA ARG A 123 -11.47 -6.37 24.35
C ARG A 123 -12.91 -5.88 24.39
N PHE A 124 -13.37 -5.15 23.38
CA PHE A 124 -14.78 -4.77 23.30
C PHE A 124 -15.58 -5.94 22.70
N HIS A 125 -16.19 -6.74 23.56
CA HIS A 125 -16.96 -7.93 23.14
C HIS A 125 -18.42 -7.62 22.87
N ASP A 126 -18.91 -6.45 23.29
CA ASP A 126 -20.30 -6.02 23.15
C ASP A 126 -20.58 -5.28 21.82
N VAL A 127 -19.57 -5.09 21.00
CA VAL A 127 -19.66 -4.38 19.72
C VAL A 127 -18.94 -5.20 18.65
N ALA A 128 -19.63 -5.45 17.53
CA ALA A 128 -19.03 -6.14 16.39
C ALA A 128 -17.81 -5.38 15.84
N LYS A 129 -16.75 -6.13 15.52
CA LYS A 129 -15.43 -5.56 15.12
C LYS A 129 -14.93 -6.18 13.83
N THR A 130 -14.37 -5.32 13.00
CA THR A 130 -13.59 -5.74 11.84
C THR A 130 -12.10 -5.44 12.06
N ILE A 131 -11.24 -6.43 11.82
CA ILE A 131 -9.81 -6.20 11.63
C ILE A 131 -9.49 -6.19 10.13
N ASP A 132 -8.87 -5.13 9.67
CA ASP A 132 -8.26 -5.07 8.34
C ASP A 132 -6.76 -5.35 8.46
N TYR A 133 -6.36 -6.55 8.08
CA TYR A 133 -4.94 -6.94 8.09
C TYR A 133 -4.12 -6.09 7.13
N MET A 134 -4.75 -5.57 6.08
CA MET A 134 -4.13 -5.02 4.88
C MET A 134 -3.33 -6.09 4.13
N ASP A 135 -2.11 -6.38 4.58
CA ASP A 135 -1.22 -7.42 4.05
C ASP A 135 -0.78 -8.39 5.16
N ALA A 136 -0.16 -9.50 4.77
CA ALA A 136 0.45 -10.44 5.69
C ALA A 136 1.79 -9.88 6.20
N LEU A 137 1.74 -9.09 7.30
CA LEU A 137 2.91 -8.41 7.86
C LEU A 137 4.05 -9.38 8.22
N SER A 138 3.71 -10.57 8.75
CA SER A 138 4.69 -11.61 9.07
C SER A 138 5.46 -12.07 7.85
N ALA A 139 4.76 -12.30 6.73
CA ALA A 139 5.38 -12.67 5.47
C ALA A 139 6.23 -11.52 4.90
N GLY A 140 5.77 -10.27 5.03
CA GLY A 140 6.55 -9.09 4.67
C GLY A 140 7.86 -8.99 5.46
N GLN A 141 7.83 -9.23 6.78
CA GLN A 141 9.04 -9.26 7.61
C GLN A 141 9.98 -10.42 7.25
N ARG A 142 9.41 -11.58 6.92
CA ARG A 142 10.23 -12.75 6.51
C ARG A 142 10.99 -12.47 5.22
N ARG A 143 10.37 -11.84 4.22
CA ARG A 143 11.06 -11.39 2.99
C ARG A 143 12.20 -10.41 3.26
N ARG A 144 12.05 -9.52 4.26
CA ARG A 144 13.10 -8.58 4.66
C ARG A 144 14.36 -9.25 5.22
N LEU A 145 14.29 -10.52 5.66
CA LEU A 145 15.47 -11.26 6.16
C LEU A 145 16.56 -11.40 5.10
N GLU A 146 16.21 -11.55 3.82
CA GLU A 146 17.15 -11.74 2.74
C GLU A 146 18.07 -10.52 2.56
N GLY A 147 17.51 -9.32 2.62
CA GLY A 147 18.25 -8.05 2.51
C GLY A 147 18.72 -7.45 3.83
N ALA A 148 18.43 -8.07 4.98
CA ALA A 148 18.80 -7.51 6.27
C ALA A 148 20.29 -7.68 6.58
N PRO A 149 20.96 -6.65 7.15
CA PRO A 149 22.31 -6.80 7.70
C PRO A 149 22.36 -7.94 8.71
N TRP A 150 23.47 -8.68 8.74
CA TRP A 150 23.61 -9.90 9.55
C TRP A 150 23.29 -9.67 11.04
N TYR A 151 23.65 -8.52 11.60
CA TYR A 151 23.40 -8.16 12.99
C TYR A 151 21.92 -7.83 13.31
N LEU A 152 21.10 -7.50 12.30
CA LEU A 152 19.67 -7.26 12.46
C LEU A 152 18.82 -8.49 12.15
N ARG A 153 19.36 -9.50 11.46
CA ARG A 153 18.63 -10.73 11.09
C ARG A 153 17.92 -11.41 12.25
N PRO A 154 18.53 -11.57 13.45
CA PRO A 154 17.84 -12.19 14.59
C PRO A 154 16.58 -11.44 15.00
N PHE A 155 16.63 -10.09 15.03
CA PHE A 155 15.49 -9.26 15.38
C PHE A 155 14.39 -9.30 14.32
N VAL A 156 14.74 -9.27 13.04
CA VAL A 156 13.77 -9.36 11.93
C VAL A 156 13.10 -10.74 11.92
N LYS A 157 13.86 -11.82 12.17
CA LYS A 157 13.33 -13.18 12.27
C LYS A 157 12.36 -13.30 13.45
N GLU A 158 12.76 -12.83 14.62
CA GLU A 158 11.93 -12.85 15.82
C GLU A 158 10.63 -12.06 15.61
N GLU A 159 10.70 -10.86 15.01
CA GLU A 159 9.50 -10.08 14.69
C GLU A 159 8.58 -10.82 13.71
N ALA A 160 9.13 -11.48 12.70
CA ALA A 160 8.34 -12.26 11.74
C ALA A 160 7.58 -13.39 12.42
N GLU A 161 8.22 -14.14 13.32
CA GLU A 161 7.59 -15.24 14.05
C GLU A 161 6.55 -14.73 15.08
N ARG A 162 6.84 -13.63 15.77
CA ARG A 162 5.88 -13.00 16.69
C ARG A 162 4.66 -12.46 15.95
N LEU A 163 4.86 -11.81 14.79
CA LEU A 163 3.76 -11.35 13.95
C LEU A 163 2.91 -12.51 13.47
N ARG A 164 3.52 -13.60 13.02
CA ARG A 164 2.81 -14.80 12.58
C ARG A 164 1.89 -15.35 13.66
N GLY A 165 2.42 -15.49 14.89
CA GLY A 165 1.60 -15.94 16.02
C GLY A 165 0.53 -14.92 16.44
N TYR A 166 0.82 -13.64 16.27
CA TYR A 166 -0.11 -12.58 16.64
C TYR A 166 -1.22 -12.39 15.59
N GLU A 167 -0.91 -12.49 14.29
CA GLU A 167 -1.90 -12.51 13.21
C GLU A 167 -2.88 -13.69 13.39
N HIS A 168 -2.37 -14.86 13.77
CA HIS A 168 -3.20 -16.03 14.13
C HIS A 168 -4.12 -15.71 15.31
N LEU A 169 -3.55 -15.22 16.42
CA LEU A 169 -4.31 -14.94 17.65
C LEU A 169 -5.41 -13.89 17.43
N ILE A 170 -5.14 -12.85 16.64
CA ILE A 170 -6.07 -11.72 16.46
C ILE A 170 -7.31 -12.11 15.68
N LEU A 171 -7.24 -13.12 14.83
CA LEU A 171 -8.40 -13.62 14.10
C LEU A 171 -9.53 -14.01 15.04
N ASP A 172 -9.23 -14.59 16.20
CA ASP A 172 -10.23 -15.03 17.19
C ASP A 172 -10.89 -13.89 18.00
N TYR A 173 -10.37 -12.67 17.89
CA TYR A 173 -10.88 -11.51 18.65
C TYR A 173 -11.81 -10.60 17.88
N PHE A 174 -11.97 -10.84 16.58
CA PHE A 174 -12.78 -10.01 15.70
C PHE A 174 -13.81 -10.88 14.98
N GLU A 175 -15.00 -10.36 14.79
CA GLU A 175 -16.09 -11.06 14.13
C GLU A 175 -15.91 -11.04 12.60
N HIS A 176 -15.26 -9.98 12.08
CA HIS A 176 -15.02 -9.82 10.65
C HIS A 176 -13.55 -9.53 10.37
N HIS A 177 -13.05 -10.06 9.26
CA HIS A 177 -11.65 -9.99 8.88
C HIS A 177 -11.54 -9.60 7.41
N THR A 178 -10.65 -8.67 7.10
CA THR A 178 -10.38 -8.26 5.71
C THR A 178 -8.88 -8.23 5.42
N ILE A 179 -8.54 -8.45 4.14
CA ILE A 179 -7.18 -8.40 3.64
C ILE A 179 -7.19 -7.88 2.19
N ILE A 180 -6.07 -7.35 1.72
CA ILE A 180 -6.01 -6.64 0.44
C ILE A 180 -6.03 -7.58 -0.79
N SER A 181 -5.43 -8.76 -0.68
CA SER A 181 -5.29 -9.69 -1.82
C SER A 181 -5.46 -11.15 -1.41
N GLU A 182 -5.81 -11.98 -2.39
CA GLU A 182 -5.85 -13.44 -2.22
C GLU A 182 -4.48 -14.00 -1.86
N GLN A 183 -3.42 -13.46 -2.49
CA GLN A 183 -2.04 -13.85 -2.21
C GLN A 183 -1.68 -13.63 -0.74
N ASP A 184 -2.05 -12.47 -0.17
CA ASP A 184 -1.80 -12.19 1.24
C ASP A 184 -2.65 -13.07 2.16
N ARG A 185 -3.93 -13.36 1.79
CA ARG A 185 -4.79 -14.27 2.54
C ARG A 185 -4.16 -15.65 2.71
N GLN A 186 -3.56 -16.19 1.65
CA GLN A 186 -2.89 -17.50 1.70
C GLN A 186 -1.65 -17.50 2.61
N LEU A 187 -1.05 -16.35 2.86
CA LEU A 187 0.13 -16.19 3.73
C LEU A 187 -0.23 -16.07 5.23
N ILE A 188 -1.49 -15.79 5.56
CA ILE A 188 -1.95 -15.80 6.96
C ILE A 188 -1.98 -17.24 7.47
N TYR A 189 -1.27 -17.46 8.58
CA TYR A 189 -1.19 -18.77 9.23
C TYR A 189 -2.37 -18.96 10.19
N HIS A 190 -3.51 -19.40 9.67
CA HIS A 190 -4.70 -19.76 10.48
C HIS A 190 -5.52 -20.84 9.76
N PRO A 191 -6.12 -21.83 10.46
CA PRO A 191 -7.00 -22.81 9.83
C PRO A 191 -8.18 -22.13 9.11
N ASP A 192 -8.79 -21.13 9.74
CA ASP A 192 -9.96 -20.41 9.22
C ASP A 192 -9.57 -19.19 8.35
N ARG A 193 -8.33 -19.12 7.81
CA ARG A 193 -7.90 -18.01 6.95
C ARG A 193 -8.83 -17.75 5.77
N MET A 194 -9.60 -18.75 5.35
CA MET A 194 -10.58 -18.61 4.27
C MET A 194 -11.80 -17.78 4.65
N SER A 195 -12.03 -17.54 5.96
CA SER A 195 -13.06 -16.60 6.44
C SER A 195 -12.66 -15.13 6.23
N ILE A 196 -11.37 -14.86 6.02
CA ILE A 196 -10.88 -13.51 5.75
C ILE A 196 -11.37 -13.06 4.37
N VAL A 197 -12.13 -11.98 4.30
CA VAL A 197 -12.69 -11.46 3.06
C VAL A 197 -11.64 -10.62 2.33
N VAL A 198 -11.43 -10.91 1.05
CA VAL A 198 -10.54 -10.10 0.21
C VAL A 198 -11.25 -8.82 -0.20
N VAL A 199 -10.74 -7.70 0.31
CA VAL A 199 -11.19 -6.34 0.03
C VAL A 199 -10.01 -5.57 -0.55
N PRO A 200 -9.84 -5.51 -1.88
CA PRO A 200 -8.69 -4.89 -2.53
C PRO A 200 -8.67 -3.36 -2.31
N ASN A 201 -7.56 -2.71 -2.66
CA ASN A 201 -7.56 -1.27 -2.82
C ASN A 201 -8.34 -0.89 -4.07
N GLY A 202 -8.93 0.29 -4.02
CA GLY A 202 -9.49 0.93 -5.21
C GLY A 202 -8.51 1.90 -5.85
N ILE A 203 -8.91 2.45 -6.98
CA ILE A 203 -8.27 3.56 -7.66
C ILE A 203 -9.27 4.70 -7.86
N ASP A 204 -8.84 5.93 -7.70
CA ASP A 204 -9.65 7.12 -8.04
C ASP A 204 -9.45 7.43 -9.53
N THR A 205 -10.31 6.86 -10.38
CA THR A 205 -10.25 7.01 -11.83
C THR A 205 -10.67 8.40 -12.32
N ILE A 206 -11.22 9.24 -11.43
CA ILE A 206 -11.49 10.66 -11.71
C ILE A 206 -10.19 11.45 -11.55
N PHE A 207 -9.45 11.18 -10.48
CA PHE A 207 -8.13 11.79 -10.27
C PHE A 207 -7.12 11.24 -11.28
N PHE A 208 -6.95 9.92 -11.35
CA PHE A 208 -6.06 9.27 -12.33
C PHE A 208 -6.76 9.17 -13.69
N THR A 209 -6.78 10.27 -14.42
CA THR A 209 -7.30 10.36 -15.78
C THR A 209 -6.16 10.69 -16.76
N PRO A 210 -6.15 10.12 -17.98
CA PRO A 210 -5.11 10.37 -18.97
C PRO A 210 -4.89 11.85 -19.24
N LEU A 211 -3.64 12.29 -19.29
CA LEU A 211 -3.24 13.65 -19.69
C LEU A 211 -2.88 13.62 -21.17
N HIS A 212 -3.88 13.77 -22.04
CA HIS A 212 -3.72 13.63 -23.48
C HIS A 212 -2.79 14.67 -24.11
N ASP A 213 -2.70 15.87 -23.51
CA ASP A 213 -1.85 16.97 -23.98
C ASP A 213 -0.43 16.90 -23.42
N ALA A 214 -0.11 15.91 -22.58
CA ALA A 214 1.23 15.78 -22.01
C ALA A 214 2.27 15.37 -23.05
N VAL A 215 3.38 16.09 -23.09
CA VAL A 215 4.50 15.76 -23.96
C VAL A 215 5.17 14.48 -23.47
N LYS A 216 5.25 13.47 -24.35
CA LYS A 216 5.93 12.20 -24.08
C LYS A 216 7.44 12.35 -24.29
N ASP A 217 8.14 12.85 -23.28
CA ASP A 217 9.57 13.16 -23.32
C ASP A 217 10.45 12.10 -22.64
N VAL A 218 9.85 11.06 -22.03
CA VAL A 218 10.53 9.88 -21.49
C VAL A 218 9.89 8.59 -22.02
N ASP A 219 10.69 7.54 -22.15
CA ASP A 219 10.20 6.26 -22.65
C ASP A 219 9.60 5.44 -21.53
N ILE A 220 10.27 5.40 -20.38
CA ILE A 220 9.91 4.54 -19.26
C ILE A 220 9.70 5.38 -18.01
N VAL A 221 8.64 5.10 -17.25
CA VAL A 221 8.48 5.61 -15.88
C VAL A 221 8.35 4.47 -14.88
N PHE A 222 8.99 4.66 -13.72
CA PHE A 222 8.80 3.85 -12.53
C PHE A 222 8.50 4.76 -11.34
N THR A 223 7.40 4.50 -10.62
CA THR A 223 6.95 5.36 -9.51
C THR A 223 6.92 4.61 -8.20
N GLY A 224 6.94 5.36 -7.09
CA GLY A 224 6.73 4.82 -5.74
C GLY A 224 7.48 5.56 -4.65
N ASN A 225 7.33 5.13 -3.41
CA ASN A 225 8.19 5.60 -2.32
C ASN A 225 9.58 4.98 -2.48
N MET A 226 10.58 5.78 -2.82
CA MET A 226 11.94 5.33 -3.16
C MET A 226 12.84 5.09 -1.93
N SER A 227 12.28 5.09 -0.72
CA SER A 227 12.90 4.55 0.49
C SER A 227 12.39 3.13 0.83
N TYR A 228 11.33 2.66 0.19
CA TYR A 228 10.77 1.33 0.40
C TYR A 228 11.62 0.28 -0.33
N PRO A 229 12.21 -0.72 0.38
CA PRO A 229 13.20 -1.63 -0.19
C PRO A 229 12.81 -2.30 -1.52
N PRO A 230 11.57 -2.82 -1.71
CA PRO A 230 11.15 -3.36 -3.00
C PRO A 230 11.20 -2.35 -4.16
N ASN A 231 10.90 -1.07 -3.90
CA ASN A 231 10.96 -0.03 -4.92
C ASN A 231 12.43 0.34 -5.25
N VAL A 232 13.30 0.36 -4.22
CA VAL A 232 14.74 0.55 -4.42
C VAL A 232 15.32 -0.56 -5.29
N GLU A 233 14.97 -1.82 -4.99
CA GLU A 233 15.37 -3.00 -5.76
C GLU A 233 14.87 -2.91 -7.21
N GLY A 234 13.59 -2.59 -7.41
CA GLY A 234 12.99 -2.43 -8.74
C GLY A 234 13.64 -1.33 -9.56
N ALA A 235 13.92 -0.16 -8.97
CA ALA A 235 14.64 0.93 -9.62
C ALA A 235 16.06 0.52 -10.04
N ARG A 236 16.80 -0.15 -9.12
CA ARG A 236 18.15 -0.66 -9.42
C ARG A 236 18.14 -1.70 -10.53
N ARG A 237 17.20 -2.64 -10.49
CA ARG A 237 17.01 -3.64 -11.56
C ARG A 237 16.75 -2.97 -12.91
N LEU A 238 15.86 -1.98 -12.93
CA LEU A 238 15.51 -1.26 -14.17
C LEU A 238 16.74 -0.58 -14.77
N VAL A 239 17.55 0.11 -13.96
CA VAL A 239 18.68 0.90 -14.45
C VAL A 239 19.95 0.08 -14.63
N LEU A 240 20.25 -0.86 -13.72
CA LEU A 240 21.53 -1.56 -13.74
C LEU A 240 21.49 -2.86 -14.53
N GLU A 241 20.32 -3.48 -14.70
CA GLU A 241 20.20 -4.78 -15.35
C GLU A 241 19.42 -4.70 -16.67
N ILE A 242 18.31 -3.91 -16.75
CA ILE A 242 17.45 -3.86 -17.93
C ILE A 242 17.91 -2.77 -18.91
N LEU A 243 18.22 -1.56 -18.44
CA LEU A 243 18.66 -0.47 -19.31
C LEU A 243 19.86 -0.82 -20.18
N PRO A 244 20.92 -1.53 -19.70
CA PRO A 244 22.01 -1.96 -20.57
C PRO A 244 21.57 -2.83 -21.74
N LEU A 245 20.55 -3.69 -21.55
CA LEU A 245 19.99 -4.54 -22.61
C LEU A 245 19.24 -3.68 -23.64
N LEU A 246 18.42 -2.73 -23.16
CA LEU A 246 17.72 -1.79 -24.03
C LEU A 246 18.70 -0.98 -24.90
N ARG A 247 19.79 -0.49 -24.32
CA ARG A 247 20.79 0.32 -25.00
C ARG A 247 21.61 -0.41 -26.08
N GLN A 248 21.58 -1.74 -26.08
CA GLN A 248 22.13 -2.54 -27.18
C GLN A 248 21.34 -2.35 -28.48
N HIS A 249 20.03 -2.08 -28.37
CA HIS A 249 19.13 -1.91 -29.51
C HIS A 249 18.80 -0.43 -29.77
N GLN A 250 18.59 0.37 -28.71
CA GLN A 250 18.23 1.78 -28.80
C GLN A 250 19.03 2.59 -27.77
N LYS A 251 19.92 3.49 -28.26
CA LYS A 251 20.89 4.20 -27.40
C LYS A 251 20.26 5.29 -26.52
N ASP A 252 19.19 5.94 -26.96
CA ASP A 252 18.62 7.15 -26.37
C ASP A 252 17.43 6.88 -25.44
N ILE A 253 17.37 5.70 -24.82
CA ILE A 253 16.31 5.37 -23.86
C ILE A 253 16.36 6.30 -22.66
N ARG A 254 15.22 6.92 -22.36
CA ARG A 254 15.02 7.82 -21.21
C ARG A 254 14.13 7.20 -20.16
N ILE A 255 14.62 7.18 -18.91
CA ILE A 255 13.92 6.62 -17.75
C ILE A 255 13.63 7.71 -16.73
N LEU A 256 12.41 7.78 -16.23
CA LEU A 256 11.99 8.63 -15.13
C LEU A 256 11.69 7.75 -13.90
N ILE A 257 12.43 7.98 -12.81
CA ILE A 257 12.16 7.39 -11.50
C ILE A 257 11.56 8.49 -10.63
N ALA A 258 10.25 8.40 -10.35
CA ALA A 258 9.52 9.45 -9.65
C ALA A 258 8.90 8.95 -8.34
N GLY A 259 9.02 9.76 -7.29
CA GLY A 259 8.36 9.49 -6.02
C GLY A 259 9.14 9.89 -4.77
N ALA A 260 8.46 9.80 -3.63
CA ALA A 260 8.95 10.36 -2.38
C ALA A 260 10.23 9.68 -1.85
N THR A 261 11.03 10.46 -1.12
CA THR A 261 12.15 10.00 -0.28
C THR A 261 13.14 9.05 -0.97
N PRO A 262 13.78 9.44 -2.10
CA PRO A 262 14.77 8.57 -2.73
C PRO A 262 15.96 8.33 -1.79
N SER A 263 16.27 7.05 -1.59
CA SER A 263 17.47 6.61 -0.85
C SER A 263 18.74 6.98 -1.61
N ALA A 264 19.90 6.98 -0.95
CA ALA A 264 21.19 7.20 -1.62
C ALA A 264 21.36 6.26 -2.82
N ALA A 265 21.04 4.98 -2.64
CA ALA A 265 21.13 3.95 -3.69
C ALA A 265 20.23 4.21 -4.91
N VAL A 266 19.13 4.96 -4.76
CA VAL A 266 18.29 5.37 -5.90
C VAL A 266 18.82 6.66 -6.52
N ARG A 267 19.30 7.62 -5.72
CA ARG A 267 19.91 8.85 -6.23
C ARG A 267 21.16 8.59 -7.08
N GLU A 268 21.97 7.60 -6.68
CA GLU A 268 23.16 7.16 -7.42
C GLU A 268 22.84 6.54 -8.80
N LEU A 269 21.57 6.25 -9.08
CA LEU A 269 21.14 5.79 -10.41
C LEU A 269 21.00 6.92 -11.43
N GLU A 270 21.01 8.18 -10.99
CA GLU A 270 20.92 9.35 -11.86
C GLU A 270 22.14 9.41 -12.78
N GLN A 271 21.88 9.40 -14.07
CA GLN A 271 22.91 9.40 -15.12
C GLN A 271 22.29 9.89 -16.44
N ASP A 272 23.07 9.95 -17.51
CA ASP A 272 22.55 10.29 -18.83
C ASP A 272 21.38 9.37 -19.23
N GLY A 273 20.24 9.99 -19.57
CA GLY A 273 18.99 9.29 -19.88
C GLY A 273 18.23 8.75 -18.66
N VAL A 274 18.70 8.92 -17.42
CA VAL A 274 17.98 8.49 -16.20
C VAL A 274 17.78 9.67 -15.25
N ILE A 275 16.53 10.03 -15.00
CA ILE A 275 16.13 11.15 -14.14
C ILE A 275 15.52 10.60 -12.84
N VAL A 276 15.97 11.11 -11.68
CA VAL A 276 15.40 10.80 -10.35
C VAL A 276 14.82 12.07 -9.74
N THR A 277 13.47 12.21 -9.71
CA THR A 277 12.83 13.47 -9.29
C THR A 277 12.69 13.65 -7.77
N GLY A 278 12.62 12.59 -7.00
CA GLY A 278 12.11 12.68 -5.65
C GLY A 278 10.59 12.88 -5.62
N TRP A 279 10.09 13.54 -4.55
CA TRP A 279 8.66 13.83 -4.42
C TRP A 279 8.21 14.83 -5.49
N VAL A 280 7.06 14.54 -6.09
CA VAL A 280 6.42 15.41 -7.09
C VAL A 280 5.03 15.83 -6.57
N PRO A 281 4.59 17.08 -6.83
CA PRO A 281 3.28 17.56 -6.38
C PRO A 281 2.12 16.76 -6.97
N ASP A 282 2.23 16.39 -8.24
CA ASP A 282 1.25 15.59 -8.96
C ASP A 282 1.94 14.43 -9.69
N ILE A 283 1.73 13.22 -9.20
CA ILE A 283 2.35 12.02 -9.78
C ILE A 283 1.82 11.71 -11.18
N ARG A 284 0.65 12.24 -11.56
CA ARG A 284 0.08 12.07 -12.90
C ARG A 284 0.95 12.69 -13.98
N GLU A 285 1.68 13.77 -13.66
CA GLU A 285 2.63 14.39 -14.59
C GLU A 285 3.75 13.40 -14.95
N ALA A 286 4.25 12.62 -13.97
CA ALA A 286 5.26 11.60 -14.25
C ALA A 286 4.73 10.49 -15.17
N TYR A 287 3.51 10.01 -14.93
CA TYR A 287 2.84 9.05 -15.82
C TYR A 287 2.57 9.67 -17.21
N GLY A 288 2.09 10.92 -17.25
CA GLY A 288 1.75 11.62 -18.48
C GLY A 288 2.96 11.78 -19.42
N ARG A 289 4.16 11.96 -18.89
CA ARG A 289 5.41 12.13 -19.68
C ARG A 289 5.93 10.85 -20.31
N ALA A 290 5.52 9.67 -19.82
CA ALA A 290 6.10 8.41 -20.24
C ALA A 290 5.29 7.70 -21.35
N ARG A 291 5.97 6.85 -22.12
CA ARG A 291 5.37 5.96 -23.11
C ARG A 291 4.93 4.63 -22.48
N VAL A 292 5.70 4.12 -21.52
CA VAL A 292 5.48 2.82 -20.88
C VAL A 292 5.75 2.93 -19.37
N PHE A 293 4.93 2.27 -18.57
CA PHE A 293 5.21 2.05 -17.15
C PHE A 293 5.86 0.70 -16.94
N VAL A 294 6.99 0.66 -16.22
CA VAL A 294 7.72 -0.59 -15.96
C VAL A 294 7.94 -0.77 -14.46
N ALA A 295 7.41 -1.86 -13.90
CA ALA A 295 7.59 -2.22 -12.48
C ALA A 295 8.23 -3.62 -12.35
N PRO A 296 9.57 -3.74 -12.45
CA PRO A 296 10.26 -5.03 -12.49
C PRO A 296 10.52 -5.57 -11.08
N MET A 297 9.43 -5.78 -10.32
CA MET A 297 9.46 -6.13 -8.90
C MET A 297 9.91 -7.58 -8.68
N ARG A 298 10.95 -7.80 -7.88
CA ARG A 298 11.36 -9.15 -7.40
C ARG A 298 10.87 -9.43 -5.99
N SER A 299 10.56 -8.37 -5.24
CA SER A 299 10.08 -8.46 -3.87
C SER A 299 8.93 -7.48 -3.64
N GLY A 300 8.25 -7.63 -2.52
CA GLY A 300 7.11 -6.82 -2.12
C GLY A 300 5.94 -7.67 -1.67
N SER A 301 5.03 -7.08 -0.92
CA SER A 301 3.75 -7.66 -0.51
C SER A 301 2.62 -6.78 -0.96
N GLY A 302 1.44 -7.37 -0.98
CA GLY A 302 0.22 -6.66 -1.27
C GLY A 302 0.08 -6.19 -2.72
N MET A 303 -0.98 -5.44 -2.94
CA MET A 303 -1.29 -4.88 -4.23
C MET A 303 -0.39 -3.68 -4.56
N GLN A 304 0.11 -3.64 -5.79
CA GLN A 304 0.95 -2.56 -6.27
C GLN A 304 0.08 -1.41 -6.79
N ASN A 305 -0.28 -0.44 -5.93
CA ASN A 305 -1.15 0.69 -6.30
C ASN A 305 -0.63 1.46 -7.53
N LYS A 306 0.70 1.58 -7.67
CA LYS A 306 1.33 2.22 -8.83
C LYS A 306 0.96 1.59 -10.18
N LEU A 307 0.69 0.28 -10.21
CA LEU A 307 0.17 -0.38 -11.41
C LEU A 307 -1.27 0.05 -11.70
N LEU A 308 -2.13 0.09 -10.67
CA LEU A 308 -3.51 0.59 -10.84
C LEU A 308 -3.52 2.04 -11.29
N GLU A 309 -2.63 2.88 -10.76
CA GLU A 309 -2.47 4.29 -11.13
C GLU A 309 -2.06 4.43 -12.59
N ALA A 310 -1.01 3.71 -13.03
CA ALA A 310 -0.53 3.72 -14.40
C ALA A 310 -1.59 3.18 -15.38
N MET A 311 -2.26 2.08 -15.03
CA MET A 311 -3.36 1.51 -15.83
C MET A 311 -4.54 2.49 -15.94
N ALA A 312 -4.90 3.21 -14.87
CA ALA A 312 -5.94 4.23 -14.89
C ALA A 312 -5.58 5.42 -15.78
N MET A 313 -4.29 5.72 -15.93
CA MET A 313 -3.75 6.76 -16.84
C MET A 313 -3.63 6.29 -18.31
N GLU A 314 -4.17 5.12 -18.67
CA GLU A 314 -4.02 4.48 -19.99
C GLU A 314 -2.56 4.26 -20.39
N LEU A 315 -1.67 4.14 -19.41
CA LEU A 315 -0.27 3.86 -19.67
C LEU A 315 -0.06 2.34 -19.76
N PRO A 316 0.46 1.81 -20.87
CA PRO A 316 0.73 0.38 -20.97
C PRO A 316 1.77 -0.02 -19.93
N CYS A 317 1.48 -1.09 -19.20
CA CYS A 317 2.24 -1.55 -18.05
C CYS A 317 2.99 -2.84 -18.34
N ILE A 318 4.25 -2.90 -17.95
CA ILE A 318 5.05 -4.12 -17.91
C ILE A 318 5.44 -4.38 -16.45
N THR A 319 5.22 -5.61 -16.01
CA THR A 319 5.56 -6.01 -14.64
C THR A 319 5.93 -7.48 -14.52
N THR A 320 6.28 -7.93 -13.31
CA THR A 320 6.58 -9.33 -13.02
C THR A 320 5.34 -10.10 -12.60
N THR A 321 5.41 -11.42 -12.67
CA THR A 321 4.36 -12.33 -12.19
C THR A 321 3.97 -12.03 -10.74
N LEU A 322 4.96 -11.71 -9.88
CA LEU A 322 4.73 -11.36 -8.47
C LEU A 322 3.74 -10.19 -8.32
N ALA A 323 3.93 -9.13 -9.08
CA ALA A 323 3.09 -7.93 -8.97
C ALA A 323 1.76 -8.07 -9.72
N ALA A 324 1.75 -8.75 -10.86
CA ALA A 324 0.56 -9.01 -11.67
C ALA A 324 -0.46 -9.89 -10.94
N ASN A 325 -0.01 -10.94 -10.25
CA ASN A 325 -0.89 -11.88 -9.53
C ASN A 325 -1.73 -11.21 -8.45
N ALA A 326 -1.23 -10.12 -7.83
CA ALA A 326 -1.99 -9.36 -6.85
C ALA A 326 -3.14 -8.55 -7.46
N ILE A 327 -3.11 -8.31 -8.77
CA ILE A 327 -4.10 -7.50 -9.51
C ILE A 327 -5.03 -8.41 -10.34
N GLY A 328 -4.55 -9.56 -10.83
CA GLY A 328 -5.33 -10.48 -11.65
C GLY A 328 -5.59 -9.98 -13.06
N ALA A 329 -4.81 -9.02 -13.55
CA ALA A 329 -4.83 -8.58 -14.93
C ALA A 329 -4.14 -9.60 -15.84
N LYS A 330 -4.61 -9.74 -17.09
CA LYS A 330 -4.17 -10.77 -18.03
C LYS A 330 -3.02 -10.25 -18.89
N HIS A 331 -2.04 -11.13 -19.08
CA HIS A 331 -0.92 -10.90 -19.99
C HIS A 331 -1.41 -10.62 -21.41
N GLU A 332 -0.77 -9.66 -22.10
CA GLU A 332 -1.06 -9.21 -23.47
C GLU A 332 -2.46 -8.58 -23.68
N GLN A 333 -3.29 -8.51 -22.65
CA GLN A 333 -4.59 -7.85 -22.70
C GLN A 333 -4.58 -6.51 -21.95
N GLU A 334 -4.43 -6.56 -20.64
CA GLU A 334 -4.45 -5.37 -19.79
C GLU A 334 -3.06 -4.89 -19.38
N LEU A 335 -2.05 -5.80 -19.43
CA LEU A 335 -0.64 -5.49 -19.17
C LEU A 335 0.27 -6.59 -19.75
N PHE A 336 1.60 -6.37 -19.67
CA PHE A 336 2.58 -7.38 -20.03
C PHE A 336 3.29 -7.92 -18.79
N ILE A 337 3.53 -9.24 -18.77
CA ILE A 337 4.14 -9.95 -17.65
C ILE A 337 5.41 -10.64 -18.11
N ALA A 338 6.53 -10.37 -17.45
CA ALA A 338 7.77 -11.12 -17.63
C ALA A 338 8.64 -11.06 -16.38
N ASP A 339 9.37 -12.14 -16.11
CA ASP A 339 10.27 -12.23 -14.95
C ASP A 339 11.75 -12.10 -15.36
N GLU A 340 12.10 -12.48 -16.57
CA GLU A 340 13.46 -12.42 -17.13
C GLU A 340 13.79 -11.02 -17.67
N ASN A 341 15.00 -10.51 -17.39
CA ASN A 341 15.42 -9.18 -17.82
C ASN A 341 15.43 -9.00 -19.36
N ALA A 342 15.84 -10.05 -20.08
CA ALA A 342 15.87 -10.01 -21.54
C ALA A 342 14.44 -9.88 -22.11
N VAL A 343 13.50 -10.70 -21.61
CA VAL A 343 12.09 -10.63 -22.04
C VAL A 343 11.44 -9.31 -21.67
N LEU A 344 11.76 -8.75 -20.48
CA LEU A 344 11.33 -7.40 -20.09
C LEU A 344 11.85 -6.35 -21.07
N ALA A 345 13.12 -6.43 -21.48
CA ALA A 345 13.72 -5.50 -22.44
C ALA A 345 13.04 -5.60 -23.82
N ASP A 346 12.81 -6.80 -24.32
CA ASP A 346 12.13 -7.03 -25.61
C ASP A 346 10.70 -6.46 -25.60
N LEU A 347 9.93 -6.69 -24.53
CA LEU A 347 8.58 -6.14 -24.36
C LEU A 347 8.58 -4.62 -24.29
N ILE A 348 9.56 -4.02 -23.60
CA ILE A 348 9.71 -2.57 -23.53
C ILE A 348 9.96 -1.98 -24.90
N LEU A 349 10.92 -2.53 -25.67
CA LEU A 349 11.21 -2.08 -27.04
C LEU A 349 10.00 -2.21 -27.94
N HIS A 350 9.33 -3.37 -27.89
CA HIS A 350 8.12 -3.60 -28.69
C HIS A 350 7.01 -2.57 -28.40
N LEU A 351 6.81 -2.21 -27.13
CA LEU A 351 5.86 -1.17 -26.76
C LEU A 351 6.33 0.24 -27.11
N ILE A 352 7.61 0.54 -27.06
CA ILE A 352 8.15 1.85 -27.47
C ILE A 352 7.96 2.05 -28.98
N ASP A 353 8.15 1.01 -29.79
CA ASP A 353 8.09 1.08 -31.25
C ASP A 353 6.65 1.07 -31.78
N SER A 354 5.69 0.45 -31.08
CA SER A 354 4.31 0.36 -31.54
C SER A 354 3.37 1.31 -30.79
N SER A 355 3.00 2.42 -31.40
CA SER A 355 2.00 3.35 -30.85
C SER A 355 0.59 2.74 -30.79
N GLU A 356 0.22 1.93 -31.75
CA GLU A 356 -1.09 1.27 -31.81
C GLU A 356 -1.25 0.29 -30.63
N LEU A 357 -0.21 -0.50 -30.36
CA LEU A 357 -0.21 -1.45 -29.25
C LEU A 357 -0.31 -0.73 -27.91
N ARG A 358 0.46 0.37 -27.74
CA ARG A 358 0.38 1.20 -26.52
C ARG A 358 -1.04 1.71 -26.26
N VAL A 359 -1.69 2.26 -27.30
CA VAL A 359 -3.05 2.79 -27.18
C VAL A 359 -4.06 1.66 -26.88
N SER A 360 -3.94 0.52 -27.56
CA SER A 360 -4.83 -0.61 -27.36
C SER A 360 -4.74 -1.16 -25.95
N VAL A 361 -3.54 -1.51 -25.50
CA VAL A 361 -3.32 -2.07 -24.15
C VAL A 361 -3.65 -1.06 -23.07
N GLY A 362 -3.30 0.22 -23.25
CA GLY A 362 -3.64 1.28 -22.31
C GLY A 362 -5.15 1.43 -22.07
N LYS A 363 -5.95 1.37 -23.14
CA LYS A 363 -7.42 1.41 -23.05
C LYS A 363 -7.98 0.18 -22.33
N HIS A 364 -7.48 -1.02 -22.62
CA HIS A 364 -7.89 -2.23 -21.93
C HIS A 364 -7.50 -2.19 -20.44
N ALA A 365 -6.29 -1.72 -20.15
CA ALA A 365 -5.81 -1.51 -18.77
C ALA A 365 -6.74 -0.59 -17.98
N ARG A 366 -7.11 0.58 -18.54
CA ARG A 366 -8.05 1.50 -17.89
C ARG A 366 -9.44 0.90 -17.72
N ALA A 367 -9.98 0.25 -18.75
CA ALA A 367 -11.28 -0.41 -18.67
C ALA A 367 -11.30 -1.46 -17.55
N PHE A 368 -10.24 -2.26 -17.45
CA PHE A 368 -10.08 -3.27 -16.41
C PHE A 368 -10.08 -2.65 -15.01
N VAL A 369 -9.23 -1.65 -14.73
CA VAL A 369 -9.16 -1.05 -13.38
C VAL A 369 -10.42 -0.26 -13.04
N SER A 370 -11.05 0.40 -14.01
CA SER A 370 -12.32 1.11 -13.82
C SER A 370 -13.49 0.16 -13.53
N GLY A 371 -13.45 -1.07 -14.05
CA GLY A 371 -14.47 -2.08 -13.79
C GLY A 371 -14.29 -2.84 -12.47
N HIS A 372 -13.05 -3.04 -12.03
CA HIS A 372 -12.75 -3.95 -10.91
C HIS A 372 -12.23 -3.27 -9.65
N TYR A 373 -11.67 -2.05 -9.74
CA TYR A 373 -10.89 -1.42 -8.68
C TYR A 373 -11.40 -0.04 -8.25
N GLN A 374 -12.71 0.19 -8.30
CA GLN A 374 -13.27 1.42 -7.74
C GLN A 374 -13.40 1.34 -6.22
N TRP A 375 -13.15 2.46 -5.51
CA TRP A 375 -13.21 2.51 -4.05
C TRP A 375 -14.61 2.23 -3.50
N GLN A 376 -15.68 2.76 -4.11
CA GLN A 376 -17.03 2.57 -3.57
C GLN A 376 -17.46 1.09 -3.57
N PRO A 377 -17.40 0.34 -4.69
CA PRO A 377 -17.69 -1.10 -4.67
C PRO A 377 -16.82 -1.91 -3.72
N THR A 378 -15.57 -1.48 -3.52
CA THR A 378 -14.65 -2.12 -2.57
C THR A 378 -15.12 -1.93 -1.12
N VAL A 379 -15.57 -0.71 -0.77
CA VAL A 379 -16.09 -0.40 0.56
C VAL A 379 -17.49 -1.02 0.76
N ASP A 380 -18.30 -1.11 -0.28
CA ASP A 380 -19.58 -1.82 -0.21
C ASP A 380 -19.39 -3.30 0.12
N LYS A 381 -18.34 -3.93 -0.40
CA LYS A 381 -17.91 -5.28 0.02
C LYS A 381 -17.56 -5.34 1.51
N LEU A 382 -16.85 -4.33 2.02
CA LEU A 382 -16.50 -4.24 3.43
C LEU A 382 -17.74 -4.10 4.30
N THR A 383 -18.68 -3.21 3.94
CA THR A 383 -19.89 -2.99 4.73
C THR A 383 -20.90 -4.15 4.62
N ALA A 384 -20.88 -4.90 3.53
CA ALA A 384 -21.73 -6.07 3.36
C ALA A 384 -21.44 -7.18 4.39
N ILE A 385 -20.20 -7.31 4.87
CA ILE A 385 -19.87 -8.29 5.92
C ILE A 385 -20.38 -7.87 7.31
N TRP A 386 -20.63 -6.56 7.54
CA TRP A 386 -21.15 -6.05 8.82
C TRP A 386 -22.64 -6.34 9.02
N LYS A 387 -23.34 -6.71 7.95
CA LYS A 387 -24.79 -7.00 7.96
C LYS A 387 -25.09 -8.48 8.18
N LYS A 388 -24.06 -9.31 8.19
CA LYS A 388 -24.14 -10.76 8.43
C LYS A 388 -23.92 -11.09 9.90
#